data_79500ee7e66a4cc46afb292d3d5fd21e
#
_entry.id   79500ee7e66a4cc46afb292d3d5fd21e
#
_cell.length_a   1.000
_cell.length_b   1.000
_cell.length_c   1.000
_cell.angle_alpha   90.00
_cell.angle_beta   90.00
_cell.angle_gamma   90.00
#
_symmetry.space_group_name_H-M   'P 1'
#
loop_
_entity.id
_entity.type
_entity.pdbx_description
1 polymer ?
#
loop_
_entity_poly.entity_id
_entity_poly.type
_entity_poly.pdbx_seq_one_letter_code
_entity_poly.pdbx_strand_id
1 'polypeptide(L)'
;MSVNISDKDHSQKKRLTPALYKLLEACLENKTTNTKILAEYLCRSPATIRTEFQRILAFLNVHCRYEALREAQEKGLIRGKRR
;
A
#
# COMPACT_ATOMS: atom_id res chain seq x y z
N MET A 1 18.19 6.04 -23.41
CA MET A 1 17.85 5.81 -23.28
C MET A 1 17.07 5.96 -22.42
N SER A 2 16.55 6.52 -22.21
CA SER A 2 15.67 6.78 -21.40
C SER A 2 15.04 5.74 -20.84
N VAL A 3 14.95 4.92 -21.44
CA VAL A 3 14.46 3.85 -21.01
C VAL A 3 14.96 3.51 -19.76
N ASN A 4 16.05 3.86 -19.48
CA ASN A 4 16.62 3.54 -18.28
C ASN A 4 15.80 3.89 -17.14
N ILE A 5 15.13 4.92 -17.21
CA ILE A 5 14.35 5.31 -16.16
C ILE A 5 13.34 4.30 -15.87
N SER A 6 12.76 3.76 -16.85
CA SER A 6 11.81 2.76 -16.62
C SER A 6 12.38 1.61 -15.96
N ASP A 7 13.54 1.29 -16.28
CA ASP A 7 14.17 0.18 -15.66
C ASP A 7 14.28 0.33 -14.20
N LYS A 8 14.63 1.51 -13.79
CA LYS A 8 14.73 1.71 -12.43
C LYS A 8 13.46 1.51 -11.79
N ASP A 9 12.40 1.95 -12.37
CA ASP A 9 11.13 1.79 -11.80
C ASP A 9 10.81 0.35 -11.66
N HIS A 10 11.21 -0.45 -12.58
CA HIS A 10 10.96 -1.84 -12.48
C HIS A 10 11.55 -2.43 -11.25
N SER A 11 12.74 -2.08 -10.96
CA SER A 11 13.36 -2.66 -9.85
C SER A 11 12.60 -2.28 -8.60
N GLN A 12 12.05 -1.12 -8.56
CA GLN A 12 11.33 -0.72 -7.42
C GLN A 12 10.04 -1.45 -7.28
N LYS A 13 9.50 -1.96 -8.32
CA LYS A 13 8.28 -2.65 -8.23
C LYS A 13 8.35 -3.87 -7.40
N LYS A 14 9.50 -4.34 -7.09
CA LYS A 14 9.62 -5.53 -6.33
C LYS A 14 9.34 -5.33 -4.87
N ARG A 15 9.15 -4.14 -4.42
CA ARG A 15 8.86 -3.94 -3.02
C ARG A 15 8.02 -2.69 -2.83
N LEU A 16 7.37 -2.62 -1.73
CA LEU A 16 6.56 -1.48 -1.41
C LEU A 16 7.43 -0.34 -0.90
N THR A 17 7.03 0.87 -1.20
CA THR A 17 7.75 2.01 -0.66
C THR A 17 7.36 2.15 0.81
N PRO A 18 8.14 2.87 1.60
CA PRO A 18 7.80 3.05 3.00
C PRO A 18 6.42 3.67 3.20
N ALA A 19 6.02 4.58 2.33
CA ALA A 19 4.71 5.20 2.47
C ALA A 19 3.59 4.19 2.24
N LEU A 20 3.75 3.31 1.25
CA LEU A 20 2.73 2.32 0.99
C LEU A 20 2.67 1.29 2.11
N TYR A 21 3.82 0.97 2.64
CA TYR A 21 3.92 0.06 3.74
C TYR A 21 3.15 0.62 4.92
N LYS A 22 3.39 1.88 5.25
CA LYS A 22 2.71 2.50 6.36
C LYS A 22 1.21 2.53 6.17
N LEU A 23 0.76 2.73 4.94
CA LEU A 23 -0.66 2.74 4.68
C LEU A 23 -1.26 1.37 4.98
N LEU A 24 -0.62 0.32 4.53
CA LEU A 24 -1.14 -1.01 4.78
C LEU A 24 -1.15 -1.32 6.28
N GLU A 25 -0.11 -0.93 6.97
CA GLU A 25 -0.07 -1.18 8.39
C GLU A 25 -1.15 -0.39 9.13
N ALA A 26 -1.41 0.83 8.68
CA ALA A 26 -2.45 1.63 9.29
C ALA A 26 -3.81 0.96 9.10
N CYS A 27 -4.03 0.32 7.96
CA CYS A 27 -5.26 -0.39 7.73
C CYS A 27 -5.44 -1.50 8.76
N LEU A 28 -4.38 -2.22 9.03
CA LEU A 28 -4.48 -3.29 10.00
C LEU A 28 -4.69 -2.76 11.41
N GLU A 29 -4.00 -1.71 11.75
CA GLU A 29 -4.13 -1.16 13.08
C GLU A 29 -5.49 -0.56 13.35
N ASN A 30 -6.07 0.05 12.34
CA ASN A 30 -7.38 0.67 12.50
C ASN A 30 -8.51 -0.23 12.04
N LYS A 31 -8.16 -1.40 11.53
CA LYS A 31 -9.14 -2.38 11.06
C LYS A 31 -10.09 -1.79 10.04
N THR A 32 -9.56 -1.04 9.13
CA THR A 32 -10.38 -0.40 8.12
C THR A 32 -9.57 -0.06 6.89
N THR A 33 -10.23 0.05 5.74
CA THR A 33 -9.60 0.57 4.55
C THR A 33 -10.26 1.87 4.13
N ASN A 34 -10.99 2.48 5.05
CA ASN A 34 -11.69 3.72 4.76
C ASN A 34 -10.73 4.87 4.53
N THR A 35 -10.83 5.52 3.37
CA THR A 35 -9.92 6.57 2.99
C THR A 35 -9.87 7.71 4.01
N LYS A 36 -11.03 8.15 4.45
CA LYS A 36 -11.07 9.29 5.33
C LYS A 36 -10.44 9.00 6.68
N ILE A 37 -10.73 7.85 7.23
CA ILE A 37 -10.17 7.47 8.52
C ILE A 37 -8.66 7.37 8.42
N LEU A 38 -8.18 6.74 7.36
CA LEU A 38 -6.75 6.57 7.19
C LEU A 38 -6.04 7.90 6.93
N ALA A 39 -6.71 8.80 6.21
CA ALA A 39 -6.13 10.10 5.95
C ALA A 39 -5.91 10.84 7.25
N GLU A 40 -6.88 10.75 8.16
CA GLU A 40 -6.73 11.42 9.43
C GLU A 40 -5.67 10.75 10.29
N TYR A 41 -5.68 9.44 10.29
CA TYR A 41 -4.71 8.70 11.11
C TYR A 41 -3.27 8.99 10.66
N LEU A 42 -3.05 9.06 9.35
CA LEU A 42 -1.72 9.27 8.82
C LEU A 42 -1.40 10.72 8.54
N CYS A 43 -2.33 11.61 8.80
CA CYS A 43 -2.15 13.03 8.56
C CYS A 43 -1.85 13.30 7.09
N ARG A 44 -2.63 12.71 6.21
CA ARG A 44 -2.48 12.92 4.80
C ARG A 44 -3.82 13.23 4.17
N SER A 45 -3.81 13.75 2.96
CA SER A 45 -5.07 14.07 2.32
C SER A 45 -5.74 12.81 1.80
N PRO A 46 -7.06 12.79 1.72
CA PRO A 46 -7.74 11.63 1.18
C PRO A 46 -7.32 11.31 -0.25
N ALA A 47 -7.02 12.33 -1.04
CA ALA A 47 -6.59 12.08 -2.41
C ALA A 47 -5.29 11.31 -2.43
N THR A 48 -4.38 11.63 -1.52
CA THR A 48 -3.12 10.92 -1.44
C THR A 48 -3.37 9.47 -1.05
N ILE A 49 -4.28 9.23 -0.11
CA ILE A 49 -4.57 7.87 0.30
C ILE A 49 -5.13 7.07 -0.88
N ARG A 50 -6.02 7.66 -1.65
CA ARG A 50 -6.59 6.96 -2.79
C ARG A 50 -5.52 6.60 -3.81
N THR A 51 -4.64 7.54 -4.08
CA THR A 51 -3.57 7.31 -5.03
C THR A 51 -2.65 6.19 -4.55
N GLU A 52 -2.33 6.22 -3.26
CA GLU A 52 -1.44 5.21 -2.72
C GLU A 52 -2.09 3.83 -2.77
N PHE A 53 -3.39 3.76 -2.51
CA PHE A 53 -4.06 2.48 -2.62
C PHE A 53 -4.00 1.96 -4.05
N GLN A 54 -4.17 2.83 -5.03
CA GLN A 54 -4.10 2.39 -6.40
C GLN A 54 -2.75 1.81 -6.72
N ARG A 55 -1.70 2.38 -6.18
CA ARG A 55 -0.38 1.84 -6.41
C ARG A 55 -0.21 0.49 -5.74
N ILE A 56 -0.77 0.33 -4.56
CA ILE A 56 -0.69 -0.93 -3.86
C ILE A 56 -1.45 -2.01 -4.63
N LEU A 57 -2.64 -1.68 -5.14
CA LEU A 57 -3.41 -2.65 -5.88
C LEU A 57 -2.66 -3.10 -7.12
N ALA A 58 -2.03 -2.16 -7.80
CA ALA A 58 -1.27 -2.50 -8.98
C ALA A 58 -0.06 -3.35 -8.62
N PHE A 59 0.61 -2.99 -7.53
CA PHE A 59 1.79 -3.71 -7.12
C PHE A 59 1.45 -5.16 -6.79
N LEU A 60 0.35 -5.38 -6.09
CA LEU A 60 -0.03 -6.72 -5.68
C LEU A 60 -0.92 -7.42 -6.69
N ASN A 61 -1.29 -6.70 -7.74
CA ASN A 61 -2.11 -7.25 -8.80
C ASN A 61 -3.43 -7.77 -8.26
N VAL A 62 -4.09 -6.96 -7.46
CA VAL A 62 -5.39 -7.29 -6.91
C VAL A 62 -6.36 -6.19 -7.24
N HIS A 63 -7.64 -6.41 -6.99
CA HIS A 63 -8.67 -5.49 -7.41
C HIS A 63 -9.32 -4.68 -6.31
N CYS A 64 -9.12 -5.03 -5.07
CA CYS A 64 -9.72 -4.22 -4.01
C CYS A 64 -8.79 -4.15 -2.82
N ARG A 65 -9.05 -3.17 -1.97
CA ARG A 65 -8.17 -2.90 -0.84
C ARG A 65 -8.14 -4.05 0.14
N TYR A 66 -9.26 -4.69 0.31
CA TYR A 66 -9.32 -5.79 1.25
C TYR A 66 -8.42 -6.93 0.76
N GLU A 67 -8.47 -7.22 -0.53
CA GLU A 67 -7.59 -8.24 -1.08
C GLU A 67 -6.14 -7.83 -0.95
N ALA A 68 -5.88 -6.54 -1.08
CA ALA A 68 -4.52 -6.07 -0.96
C ALA A 68 -3.97 -6.35 0.43
N LEU A 69 -4.80 -6.16 1.46
CA LEU A 69 -4.36 -6.45 2.80
C LEU A 69 -4.09 -7.94 2.98
N ARG A 70 -4.98 -8.77 2.46
CA ARG A 70 -4.77 -10.20 2.58
C ARG A 70 -3.52 -10.63 1.86
N GLU A 71 -3.33 -10.16 0.65
CA GLU A 71 -2.14 -10.53 -0.10
C GLU A 71 -0.88 -10.07 0.61
N ALA A 72 -0.88 -8.87 1.13
CA ALA A 72 0.30 -8.36 1.78
C ALA A 72 0.64 -9.18 3.02
N GLN A 73 -0.37 -9.59 3.75
CA GLN A 73 -0.12 -10.40 4.94
C GLN A 73 0.35 -11.78 4.55
N GLU A 74 -0.25 -12.37 3.54
CA GLU A 74 0.14 -13.71 3.11
C GLU A 74 1.54 -13.75 2.57
N LYS A 75 1.97 -12.69 1.92
CA LYS A 75 3.31 -12.65 1.39
C LYS A 75 4.33 -12.17 2.40
N GLY A 76 3.86 -11.89 3.61
CA GLY A 76 4.78 -11.46 4.65
C GLY A 76 5.28 -10.04 4.47
N LEU A 77 4.60 -9.24 3.66
CA LEU A 77 5.02 -7.87 3.47
C LEU A 77 4.68 -7.00 4.66
N ILE A 78 3.60 -7.32 5.36
CA ILE A 78 3.23 -6.57 6.55
C ILE A 78 2.81 -7.57 7.60
N ARG A 79 2.89 -7.19 8.87
CA ARG A 79 2.53 -8.05 9.93
C ARG A 79 1.38 -7.49 10.65
N GLY A 80 0.38 -8.24 10.93
CA GLY A 80 -0.73 -7.78 11.71
C GLY A 80 -0.27 -7.71 13.12
N LYS A 81 -1.00 -7.10 13.97
CA LYS A 81 -0.63 -7.00 15.23
C LYS A 81 -0.84 -8.24 15.78
N ARG A 82 -0.33 -8.96 16.32
CA ARG A 82 -0.45 -10.12 16.72
C ARG A 82 -0.61 -10.28 17.89
N ARG A 83 -0.82 -10.56 18.35
CA ARG A 83 -0.96 -10.78 19.36
C ARG A 83 -0.72 -10.75 19.80
#